data_e0b5ceab2c834df3338c395ad121e733
#
_entry.id   e0b5ceab2c834df3338c395ad121e733
#
_cell.length_a   1.000
_cell.length_b   1.000
_cell.length_c   1.000
_cell.angle_alpha   90.00
_cell.angle_beta   90.00
_cell.angle_gamma   90.00
#
_symmetry.space_group_name_H-M   'P 1'
#
loop_
_entity.id
_entity.type
_entity.pdbx_description
1 polymer ?
#
loop_
_entity_poly.entity_id
_entity_poly.type
_entity_poly.pdbx_seq_one_letter_code
_entity_poly.pdbx_strand_id
1 'polypeptide(L)'
;GKPLPAKDIAKIHRWIAEGGKWTQHWAYLPLNSNPLTVKGKTPARNQIDWFIYAKLKKAGVPASPAADRPTLIKRLSYDLLGLPPTPSEVDDFVNDTSANAYGKLVDRLLASPHFGERWGRHWLDKARYADSDGFEKDKPRMNAWRYRDWVIEAINSDLPFDQFTIEQLAGDLLPNATEEQKLATAFNRQTLTNTEGG
;
A
#
# COMPACT_ATOMS: atom_id res chain seq x y z
N GLY A 1 1.52 0.39 39.01
CA GLY A 1 2.60 0.58 38.06
C GLY A 1 3.94 0.76 38.80
N LYS A 2 5.06 0.37 38.22
CA LYS A 2 6.38 0.63 38.81
C LYS A 2 6.66 2.13 38.78
N PRO A 3 7.22 2.72 39.84
CA PRO A 3 7.61 4.12 39.83
C PRO A 3 8.73 4.38 38.79
N LEU A 4 8.71 5.58 38.19
CA LEU A 4 9.75 5.97 37.24
C LEU A 4 11.10 6.08 37.94
N PRO A 5 12.19 5.67 37.26
CA PRO A 5 13.55 5.88 37.79
C PRO A 5 13.86 7.35 37.99
N ALA A 6 14.62 7.70 39.04
CA ALA A 6 14.96 9.09 39.36
C ALA A 6 15.61 9.85 38.18
N LYS A 7 16.45 9.15 37.38
CA LYS A 7 17.06 9.72 36.15
C LYS A 7 16.04 10.16 35.09
N ASP A 8 14.92 9.45 34.98
CA ASP A 8 13.89 9.77 33.99
C ASP A 8 12.98 10.88 34.51
N ILE A 9 12.71 10.92 35.81
CA ILE A 9 12.07 12.06 36.49
C ILE A 9 12.91 13.33 36.28
N ALA A 10 14.22 13.27 36.47
CA ALA A 10 15.11 14.41 36.25
C ALA A 10 15.10 14.92 34.80
N LYS A 11 15.01 14.01 33.79
CA LYS A 11 14.84 14.38 32.38
C LYS A 11 13.53 15.14 32.13
N ILE A 12 12.42 14.64 32.69
CA ILE A 12 11.12 15.27 32.54
C ILE A 12 11.13 16.67 33.18
N HIS A 13 11.68 16.79 34.39
CA HIS A 13 11.84 18.09 35.04
C HIS A 13 12.65 19.09 34.19
N ARG A 14 13.77 18.64 33.64
CA ARG A 14 14.58 19.48 32.76
C ARG A 14 13.82 19.88 31.50
N TRP A 15 13.13 18.95 30.86
CA TRP A 15 12.31 19.23 29.67
C TRP A 15 11.22 20.25 29.95
N ILE A 16 10.54 20.15 31.09
CA ILE A 16 9.54 21.14 31.51
C ILE A 16 10.19 22.51 31.75
N ALA A 17 11.32 22.55 32.45
CA ALA A 17 12.07 23.78 32.69
C ALA A 17 12.59 24.47 31.42
N GLU A 18 12.89 23.70 30.38
CA GLU A 18 13.31 24.16 29.04
C GLU A 18 12.09 24.60 28.17
N GLY A 19 10.89 24.68 28.74
CA GLY A 19 9.65 25.13 28.08
C GLY A 19 8.81 24.03 27.45
N GLY A 20 9.04 22.75 27.78
CA GLY A 20 8.21 21.62 27.36
C GLY A 20 8.07 21.48 25.84
N LYS A 21 9.07 21.88 25.08
CA LYS A 21 9.02 21.85 23.60
C LYS A 21 8.72 20.47 23.10
N TRP A 22 7.65 20.34 22.33
CA TRP A 22 7.22 19.12 21.69
C TRP A 22 7.46 19.18 20.19
N THR A 23 8.00 18.12 19.65
CA THR A 23 8.21 18.02 18.20
C THR A 23 7.13 17.11 17.62
N GLN A 24 6.37 17.62 16.67
CA GLN A 24 5.38 16.82 15.96
C GLN A 24 6.03 15.60 15.30
N HIS A 25 5.38 14.46 15.39
CA HIS A 25 5.87 13.24 14.75
C HIS A 25 6.00 13.44 13.24
N TRP A 26 7.09 12.97 12.66
CA TRP A 26 7.44 13.17 11.24
C TRP A 26 6.34 12.78 10.26
N ALA A 27 5.53 11.75 10.59
CA ALA A 27 4.43 11.28 9.74
C ALA A 27 3.29 12.30 9.58
N TYR A 28 3.22 13.32 10.45
CA TYR A 28 2.22 14.39 10.40
C TYR A 28 2.80 15.73 9.91
N LEU A 29 4.08 15.74 9.57
CA LEU A 29 4.68 16.93 8.98
C LEU A 29 4.34 16.98 7.48
N PRO A 30 4.16 18.19 6.90
CA PRO A 30 4.05 18.33 5.47
C PRO A 30 5.28 17.73 4.77
N LEU A 31 5.05 17.08 3.62
CA LEU A 31 6.13 16.55 2.82
C LEU A 31 7.04 17.68 2.34
N ASN A 32 8.35 17.48 2.49
CA ASN A 32 9.31 18.41 1.91
C ASN A 32 9.44 18.09 0.41
N SER A 33 8.97 19.00 -0.44
CA SER A 33 9.01 18.87 -1.90
C SER A 33 10.37 19.18 -2.52
N ASN A 34 11.39 19.53 -1.71
CA ASN A 34 12.72 19.78 -2.23
C ASN A 34 13.29 18.49 -2.84
N PRO A 35 13.59 18.46 -4.15
CA PRO A 35 14.22 17.32 -4.76
C PRO A 35 15.57 17.06 -4.10
N LEU A 36 15.81 15.83 -3.71
CA LEU A 36 17.11 15.42 -3.18
C LEU A 36 18.15 15.55 -4.29
N THR A 37 19.08 16.46 -4.13
CA THR A 37 20.22 16.60 -5.03
C THR A 37 21.22 15.50 -4.70
N VAL A 38 21.22 14.43 -5.48
CA VAL A 38 22.21 13.35 -5.35
C VAL A 38 23.54 13.82 -5.91
N LYS A 39 24.53 14.05 -5.05
CA LYS A 39 25.90 14.34 -5.47
C LYS A 39 26.70 13.04 -5.55
N GLY A 40 27.22 12.71 -6.73
CA GLY A 40 28.18 11.62 -6.94
C GLY A 40 27.73 10.59 -7.97
N LYS A 41 28.69 9.82 -8.53
CA LYS A 41 28.44 8.67 -9.39
C LYS A 41 28.01 7.49 -8.53
N THR A 42 26.72 7.18 -8.51
CA THR A 42 26.18 5.96 -7.91
C THR A 42 25.49 5.15 -8.97
N PRO A 43 25.43 3.81 -8.87
CA PRO A 43 24.64 2.97 -9.80
C PRO A 43 23.12 3.11 -9.59
N ALA A 44 22.69 4.09 -8.79
CA ALA A 44 21.29 4.36 -8.48
C ALA A 44 20.51 4.77 -9.76
N ARG A 45 19.38 4.14 -9.99
CA ARG A 45 18.45 4.43 -11.10
C ARG A 45 17.41 5.49 -10.70
N ASN A 46 17.12 5.59 -9.40
CA ASN A 46 16.15 6.51 -8.84
C ASN A 46 16.58 6.98 -7.42
N GLN A 47 15.79 7.85 -6.81
CA GLN A 47 16.09 8.39 -5.49
C GLN A 47 16.03 7.33 -4.37
N ILE A 48 15.18 6.31 -4.50
CA ILE A 48 15.08 5.22 -3.52
C ILE A 48 16.38 4.44 -3.50
N ASP A 49 16.91 4.09 -4.68
CA ASP A 49 18.20 3.40 -4.80
C ASP A 49 19.31 4.19 -4.11
N TRP A 50 19.29 5.52 -4.23
CA TRP A 50 20.30 6.37 -3.59
C TRP A 50 20.28 6.20 -2.06
N PHE A 51 19.11 6.21 -1.43
CA PHE A 51 19.00 5.97 0.02
C PHE A 51 19.49 4.58 0.40
N ILE A 52 19.15 3.57 -0.38
CA ILE A 52 19.60 2.19 -0.15
C ILE A 52 21.13 2.12 -0.25
N TYR A 53 21.74 2.64 -1.32
CA TYR A 53 23.19 2.63 -1.49
C TYR A 53 23.92 3.43 -0.40
N ALA A 54 23.38 4.56 0.03
CA ALA A 54 23.95 5.34 1.12
C ALA A 54 23.98 4.55 2.43
N LYS A 55 22.89 3.82 2.75
CA LYS A 55 22.82 2.93 3.92
C LYS A 55 23.77 1.74 3.81
N LEU A 56 23.80 1.07 2.66
CA LEU A 56 24.72 -0.04 2.40
C LEU A 56 26.18 0.40 2.58
N LYS A 57 26.56 1.52 1.99
CA LYS A 57 27.90 2.11 2.15
C LYS A 57 28.25 2.40 3.60
N LYS A 58 27.31 3.00 4.34
CA LYS A 58 27.50 3.28 5.79
C LYS A 58 27.67 2.00 6.60
N ALA A 59 26.99 0.91 6.23
CA ALA A 59 27.07 -0.37 6.90
C ALA A 59 28.27 -1.24 6.43
N GLY A 60 29.03 -0.80 5.42
CA GLY A 60 30.12 -1.60 4.84
C GLY A 60 29.64 -2.86 4.09
N VAL A 61 28.37 -2.88 3.67
CA VAL A 61 27.76 -4.01 2.96
C VAL A 61 27.70 -3.73 1.47
N PRO A 62 28.25 -4.60 0.60
CA PRO A 62 28.13 -4.44 -0.84
C PRO A 62 26.69 -4.71 -1.30
N ALA A 63 26.26 -4.01 -2.37
CA ALA A 63 24.99 -4.33 -3.02
C ALA A 63 25.04 -5.72 -3.65
N SER A 64 23.96 -6.49 -3.52
CA SER A 64 23.83 -7.78 -4.21
C SER A 64 23.78 -7.59 -5.72
N PRO A 65 24.28 -8.56 -6.51
CA PRO A 65 24.11 -8.56 -7.96
C PRO A 65 22.62 -8.64 -8.33
N ALA A 66 22.32 -8.21 -9.55
CA ALA A 66 20.97 -8.37 -10.10
C ALA A 66 20.59 -9.86 -10.16
N ALA A 67 19.34 -10.17 -9.85
CA ALA A 67 18.81 -11.52 -10.01
C ALA A 67 18.73 -11.91 -11.50
N ASP A 68 18.79 -13.20 -11.78
CA ASP A 68 18.54 -13.73 -13.11
C ASP A 68 17.08 -13.54 -13.55
N ARG A 69 16.82 -13.69 -14.85
CA ARG A 69 15.49 -13.47 -15.43
C ARG A 69 14.41 -14.38 -14.86
N PRO A 70 14.59 -15.70 -14.70
CA PRO A 70 13.60 -16.56 -14.06
C PRO A 70 13.26 -16.13 -12.64
N THR A 71 14.26 -15.72 -11.87
CA THR A 71 14.05 -15.20 -10.52
C THR A 71 13.31 -13.87 -10.53
N LEU A 72 13.62 -12.97 -11.47
CA LEU A 72 12.94 -11.67 -11.59
C LEU A 72 11.45 -11.82 -11.90
N ILE A 73 11.09 -12.60 -12.93
CA ILE A 73 9.68 -12.80 -13.27
C ILE A 73 8.91 -13.48 -12.14
N LYS A 74 9.51 -14.50 -11.50
CA LYS A 74 8.90 -15.14 -10.34
C LYS A 74 8.58 -14.14 -9.23
N ARG A 75 9.56 -13.32 -8.83
CA ARG A 75 9.38 -12.31 -7.78
C ARG A 75 8.31 -11.30 -8.14
N LEU A 76 8.40 -10.73 -9.35
CA LEU A 76 7.41 -9.74 -9.82
C LEU A 76 5.98 -10.30 -9.86
N SER A 77 5.80 -11.52 -10.35
CA SER A 77 4.48 -12.16 -10.41
C SER A 77 3.89 -12.35 -9.01
N TYR A 78 4.67 -12.84 -8.07
CA TYR A 78 4.20 -12.97 -6.68
C TYR A 78 3.97 -11.62 -6.00
N ASP A 79 4.81 -10.63 -6.23
CA ASP A 79 4.66 -9.31 -5.62
C ASP A 79 3.44 -8.58 -6.18
N LEU A 80 3.28 -8.56 -7.51
CA LEU A 80 2.22 -7.79 -8.15
C LEU A 80 0.88 -8.53 -8.22
N LEU A 81 0.89 -9.84 -8.49
CA LEU A 81 -0.32 -10.63 -8.71
C LEU A 81 -0.63 -11.62 -7.59
N GLY A 82 0.37 -11.97 -6.77
CA GLY A 82 0.23 -13.04 -5.77
C GLY A 82 0.19 -14.45 -6.38
N LEU A 83 0.42 -14.59 -7.68
CA LEU A 83 0.35 -15.82 -8.45
C LEU A 83 1.71 -16.16 -9.09
N PRO A 84 2.04 -17.44 -9.29
CA PRO A 84 3.21 -17.82 -10.05
C PRO A 84 3.03 -17.48 -11.54
N PRO A 85 4.12 -17.15 -12.26
CA PRO A 85 4.05 -17.06 -13.71
C PRO A 85 3.85 -18.46 -14.34
N THR A 86 3.20 -18.51 -15.49
CA THR A 86 3.14 -19.73 -16.29
C THR A 86 4.49 -20.05 -16.94
N PRO A 87 4.75 -21.33 -17.32
CA PRO A 87 5.99 -21.67 -18.04
C PRO A 87 6.20 -20.83 -19.31
N SER A 88 5.14 -20.61 -20.09
CA SER A 88 5.22 -19.78 -21.32
C SER A 88 5.63 -18.34 -21.00
N GLU A 89 5.07 -17.73 -19.96
CA GLU A 89 5.45 -16.36 -19.55
C GLU A 89 6.91 -16.27 -19.11
N VAL A 90 7.42 -17.32 -18.47
CA VAL A 90 8.85 -17.39 -18.11
C VAL A 90 9.70 -17.45 -19.36
N ASP A 91 9.37 -18.34 -20.31
CA ASP A 91 10.11 -18.52 -21.57
C ASP A 91 10.09 -17.23 -22.41
N ASP A 92 8.94 -16.58 -22.54
CA ASP A 92 8.78 -15.31 -23.24
C ASP A 92 9.70 -14.22 -22.65
N PHE A 93 9.70 -14.08 -21.33
CA PHE A 93 10.55 -13.08 -20.69
C PHE A 93 12.04 -13.43 -20.73
N VAL A 94 12.40 -14.69 -20.57
CA VAL A 94 13.80 -15.14 -20.63
C VAL A 94 14.38 -14.92 -22.02
N ASN A 95 13.60 -15.14 -23.07
CA ASN A 95 14.00 -15.02 -24.46
C ASN A 95 13.84 -13.60 -25.03
N ASP A 96 13.17 -12.68 -24.35
CA ASP A 96 13.04 -11.28 -24.81
C ASP A 96 14.38 -10.55 -24.67
N THR A 97 15.10 -10.39 -25.80
CA THR A 97 16.39 -9.69 -25.86
C THR A 97 16.28 -8.17 -25.94
N SER A 98 15.07 -7.61 -25.91
CA SER A 98 14.88 -6.17 -26.01
C SER A 98 15.44 -5.43 -24.77
N ALA A 99 15.94 -4.22 -24.99
CA ALA A 99 16.51 -3.40 -23.91
C ALA A 99 15.48 -3.06 -22.81
N ASN A 100 14.19 -3.05 -23.14
CA ASN A 100 13.09 -2.77 -22.21
C ASN A 100 12.28 -4.01 -21.79
N ALA A 101 12.85 -5.22 -21.88
CA ALA A 101 12.17 -6.46 -21.52
C ALA A 101 11.58 -6.41 -20.10
N TYR A 102 12.33 -5.88 -19.15
CA TYR A 102 11.87 -5.73 -17.76
C TYR A 102 10.69 -4.75 -17.62
N GLY A 103 10.75 -3.59 -18.27
CA GLY A 103 9.65 -2.62 -18.28
C GLY A 103 8.36 -3.22 -18.87
N LYS A 104 8.48 -3.89 -20.02
CA LYS A 104 7.35 -4.59 -20.64
C LYS A 104 6.72 -5.63 -19.73
N LEU A 105 7.54 -6.38 -18.99
CA LEU A 105 7.05 -7.35 -18.01
C LEU A 105 6.27 -6.66 -16.89
N VAL A 106 6.79 -5.58 -16.33
CA VAL A 106 6.11 -4.79 -15.29
C VAL A 106 4.78 -4.25 -15.80
N ASP A 107 4.78 -3.62 -16.98
CA ASP A 107 3.56 -3.04 -17.58
C ASP A 107 2.49 -4.13 -17.80
N ARG A 108 2.89 -5.30 -18.30
CA ARG A 108 1.98 -6.44 -18.50
C ARG A 108 1.38 -6.93 -17.18
N LEU A 109 2.17 -7.04 -16.13
CA LEU A 109 1.69 -7.50 -14.83
C LEU A 109 0.77 -6.47 -14.17
N LEU A 110 1.08 -5.18 -14.29
CA LEU A 110 0.23 -4.10 -13.77
C LEU A 110 -1.11 -4.01 -14.52
N ALA A 111 -1.14 -4.36 -15.82
CA ALA A 111 -2.38 -4.40 -16.61
C ALA A 111 -3.23 -5.67 -16.36
N SER A 112 -2.77 -6.59 -15.55
CA SER A 112 -3.51 -7.81 -15.22
C SER A 112 -4.65 -7.52 -14.22
N PRO A 113 -5.87 -8.06 -14.42
CA PRO A 113 -6.94 -7.92 -13.45
C PRO A 113 -6.59 -8.49 -12.06
N HIS A 114 -5.68 -9.45 -12.00
CA HIS A 114 -5.19 -10.02 -10.74
C HIS A 114 -4.39 -9.03 -9.89
N PHE A 115 -3.92 -7.91 -10.48
CA PHE A 115 -3.27 -6.84 -9.70
C PHE A 115 -4.25 -6.22 -8.68
N GLY A 116 -5.44 -5.83 -9.13
CA GLY A 116 -6.49 -5.32 -8.25
C GLY A 116 -6.97 -6.34 -7.22
N GLU A 117 -7.10 -7.62 -7.60
CA GLU A 117 -7.44 -8.70 -6.66
C GLU A 117 -6.38 -8.85 -5.56
N ARG A 118 -5.09 -8.84 -5.95
CA ARG A 118 -3.95 -8.94 -5.02
C ARG A 118 -3.89 -7.77 -4.06
N TRP A 119 -4.01 -6.55 -4.56
CA TRP A 119 -3.81 -5.34 -3.78
C TRP A 119 -5.08 -4.85 -3.09
N GLY A 120 -6.25 -5.10 -3.69
CA GLY A 120 -7.57 -4.77 -3.13
C GLY A 120 -7.81 -5.41 -1.78
N ARG A 121 -7.37 -6.65 -1.57
CA ARG A 121 -7.52 -7.33 -0.29
C ARG A 121 -6.86 -6.58 0.87
N HIS A 122 -5.73 -5.87 0.64
CA HIS A 122 -5.08 -5.09 1.70
C HIS A 122 -5.91 -3.90 2.15
N TRP A 123 -6.69 -3.33 1.21
CA TRP A 123 -7.66 -2.30 1.56
C TRP A 123 -8.89 -2.90 2.23
N LEU A 124 -9.42 -4.00 1.70
CA LEU A 124 -10.58 -4.69 2.25
C LEU A 124 -10.35 -5.13 3.69
N ASP A 125 -9.15 -5.60 4.04
CA ASP A 125 -8.76 -5.91 5.42
C ASP A 125 -8.86 -4.66 6.33
N LYS A 126 -8.42 -3.50 5.85
CA LYS A 126 -8.52 -2.23 6.59
C LYS A 126 -9.96 -1.74 6.71
N ALA A 127 -10.75 -1.93 5.66
CA ALA A 127 -12.17 -1.61 5.64
C ALA A 127 -13.00 -2.60 6.49
N ARG A 128 -12.40 -3.70 6.98
CA ARG A 128 -13.08 -4.78 7.72
C ARG A 128 -14.17 -5.45 6.87
N TYR A 129 -13.90 -5.60 5.57
CA TYR A 129 -14.82 -6.27 4.66
C TYR A 129 -15.08 -7.72 5.10
N ALA A 130 -16.33 -8.12 5.05
CA ALA A 130 -16.75 -9.51 5.17
C ALA A 130 -18.02 -9.76 4.34
N ASP A 131 -18.14 -10.97 3.81
CA ASP A 131 -19.34 -11.42 3.09
C ASP A 131 -20.52 -11.77 4.04
N SER A 132 -20.31 -11.58 5.34
CA SER A 132 -21.30 -11.85 6.39
C SER A 132 -21.25 -10.78 7.48
N ASP A 133 -22.20 -10.81 8.42
CA ASP A 133 -22.29 -9.86 9.53
C ASP A 133 -21.15 -10.01 10.55
N GLY A 134 -20.53 -11.20 10.60
CA GLY A 134 -19.27 -11.43 11.34
C GLY A 134 -19.42 -11.46 12.86
N PHE A 135 -20.64 -11.52 13.41
CA PHE A 135 -20.90 -11.54 14.84
C PHE A 135 -22.08 -12.46 15.16
N GLU A 136 -22.36 -12.79 16.41
CA GLU A 136 -23.28 -13.79 16.98
C GLU A 136 -24.30 -14.49 16.04
N LYS A 137 -25.08 -13.73 15.28
CA LYS A 137 -25.99 -14.25 14.24
C LYS A 137 -25.42 -13.94 12.85
N ASP A 138 -24.31 -14.56 12.54
CA ASP A 138 -23.55 -14.36 11.31
C ASP A 138 -24.38 -14.70 10.05
N LYS A 139 -25.08 -13.71 9.51
CA LYS A 139 -25.88 -13.85 8.29
C LYS A 139 -25.11 -13.42 7.05
N PRO A 140 -25.29 -14.09 5.90
CA PRO A 140 -24.69 -13.65 4.65
C PRO A 140 -25.15 -12.24 4.23
N ARG A 141 -24.20 -11.42 3.78
CA ARG A 141 -24.47 -10.11 3.17
C ARG A 141 -24.52 -10.24 1.66
N MET A 142 -25.70 -10.49 1.13
CA MET A 142 -25.92 -10.88 -0.27
C MET A 142 -25.35 -9.92 -1.32
N ASN A 143 -25.09 -8.66 -0.97
CA ASN A 143 -24.57 -7.62 -1.88
C ASN A 143 -23.21 -7.07 -1.47
N ALA A 144 -22.54 -7.63 -0.46
CA ALA A 144 -21.24 -7.12 0.01
C ALA A 144 -20.16 -7.21 -1.08
N TRP A 145 -20.20 -8.27 -1.89
CA TRP A 145 -19.26 -8.51 -2.99
C TRP A 145 -19.16 -7.33 -3.98
N ARG A 146 -20.22 -6.52 -4.14
CA ARG A 146 -20.20 -5.34 -5.02
C ARG A 146 -19.17 -4.31 -4.58
N TYR A 147 -19.05 -4.07 -3.27
CA TYR A 147 -18.04 -3.18 -2.75
C TYR A 147 -16.62 -3.74 -2.94
N ARG A 148 -16.43 -5.04 -2.72
CA ARG A 148 -15.16 -5.71 -3.01
C ARG A 148 -14.76 -5.53 -4.47
N ASP A 149 -15.67 -5.78 -5.39
CA ASP A 149 -15.42 -5.67 -6.83
C ASP A 149 -15.13 -4.22 -7.23
N TRP A 150 -15.83 -3.25 -6.62
CA TRP A 150 -15.52 -1.83 -6.80
C TRP A 150 -14.09 -1.49 -6.35
N VAL A 151 -13.64 -2.00 -5.20
CA VAL A 151 -12.26 -1.78 -4.72
C VAL A 151 -11.24 -2.38 -5.70
N ILE A 152 -11.48 -3.58 -6.21
CA ILE A 152 -10.63 -4.25 -7.19
C ILE A 152 -10.52 -3.42 -8.47
N GLU A 153 -11.64 -2.95 -8.98
CA GLU A 153 -11.70 -2.14 -10.20
C GLU A 153 -11.04 -0.77 -10.02
N ALA A 154 -11.27 -0.12 -8.89
CA ALA A 154 -10.64 1.15 -8.55
C ALA A 154 -9.11 1.05 -8.54
N ILE A 155 -8.56 -0.06 -8.05
CA ILE A 155 -7.12 -0.31 -8.06
C ILE A 155 -6.62 -0.65 -9.46
N ASN A 156 -7.34 -1.47 -10.23
CA ASN A 156 -6.98 -1.82 -11.60
C ASN A 156 -7.03 -0.61 -12.55
N SER A 157 -7.92 0.34 -12.30
CA SER A 157 -8.01 1.60 -13.06
C SER A 157 -7.05 2.68 -12.57
N ASP A 158 -6.20 2.37 -11.58
CA ASP A 158 -5.28 3.34 -10.94
C ASP A 158 -6.01 4.61 -10.46
N LEU A 159 -7.20 4.43 -9.85
CA LEU A 159 -7.99 5.55 -9.33
C LEU A 159 -7.15 6.34 -8.31
N PRO A 160 -6.93 7.66 -8.49
CA PRO A 160 -6.14 8.46 -7.56
C PRO A 160 -6.64 8.33 -6.12
N PHE A 161 -5.72 8.22 -5.16
CA PHE A 161 -6.06 7.89 -3.77
C PHE A 161 -6.98 8.90 -3.09
N ASP A 162 -6.88 10.17 -3.43
CA ASP A 162 -7.80 11.22 -2.98
C ASP A 162 -9.20 10.98 -3.50
N GLN A 163 -9.37 10.70 -4.81
CA GLN A 163 -10.64 10.36 -5.43
C GLN A 163 -11.22 9.07 -4.83
N PHE A 164 -10.40 8.02 -4.73
CA PHE A 164 -10.76 6.77 -4.08
C PHE A 164 -11.30 6.97 -2.65
N THR A 165 -10.69 7.88 -1.90
CA THR A 165 -11.14 8.20 -0.54
C THR A 165 -12.43 9.00 -0.53
N ILE A 166 -12.54 10.01 -1.38
CA ILE A 166 -13.74 10.86 -1.50
C ILE A 166 -14.96 10.00 -1.87
N GLU A 167 -14.83 9.12 -2.85
CA GLU A 167 -15.94 8.27 -3.30
C GLU A 167 -16.42 7.32 -2.20
N GLN A 168 -15.53 6.77 -1.40
CA GLN A 168 -15.92 5.91 -0.29
C GLN A 168 -16.59 6.65 0.87
N LEU A 169 -16.21 7.88 1.13
CA LEU A 169 -16.79 8.66 2.24
C LEU A 169 -18.08 9.36 1.85
N ALA A 170 -18.17 9.86 0.63
CA ALA A 170 -19.22 10.77 0.18
C ALA A 170 -19.53 10.66 -1.32
N GLY A 171 -19.35 9.50 -1.92
CA GLY A 171 -19.55 9.29 -3.35
C GLY A 171 -20.99 9.59 -3.82
N ASP A 172 -21.97 9.30 -2.96
CA ASP A 172 -23.38 9.58 -3.19
C ASP A 172 -23.73 11.08 -3.14
N LEU A 173 -22.87 11.91 -2.54
CA LEU A 173 -23.04 13.36 -2.45
C LEU A 173 -22.33 14.12 -3.59
N LEU A 174 -21.63 13.43 -4.46
CA LEU A 174 -20.96 14.06 -5.59
C LEU A 174 -21.97 14.58 -6.61
N PRO A 175 -21.69 15.71 -7.28
CA PRO A 175 -22.55 16.20 -8.35
C PRO A 175 -22.71 15.15 -9.46
N ASN A 176 -23.96 14.79 -9.80
CA ASN A 176 -24.28 13.76 -10.79
C ASN A 176 -23.62 12.40 -10.50
N ALA A 177 -23.58 12.01 -9.21
CA ALA A 177 -22.96 10.77 -8.75
C ALA A 177 -23.37 9.56 -9.58
N THR A 178 -22.40 8.80 -10.07
CA THR A 178 -22.62 7.54 -10.78
C THR A 178 -23.04 6.43 -9.83
N GLU A 179 -23.51 5.31 -10.37
CA GLU A 179 -23.85 4.14 -9.53
C GLU A 179 -22.61 3.56 -8.83
N GLU A 180 -21.45 3.57 -9.49
CA GLU A 180 -20.17 3.14 -8.94
C GLU A 180 -19.75 4.04 -7.76
N GLN A 181 -19.90 5.36 -7.89
CA GLN A 181 -19.60 6.31 -6.83
C GLN A 181 -20.52 6.15 -5.61
N LYS A 182 -21.79 5.88 -5.84
CA LYS A 182 -22.76 5.54 -4.78
C LYS A 182 -22.38 4.20 -4.12
N LEU A 183 -21.98 3.21 -4.93
CA LEU A 183 -21.57 1.90 -4.46
C LEU A 183 -20.32 1.98 -3.57
N ALA A 184 -19.37 2.85 -3.89
CA ALA A 184 -18.18 3.10 -3.10
C ALA A 184 -18.51 3.41 -1.63
N THR A 185 -19.61 4.14 -1.36
CA THR A 185 -20.05 4.49 0.01
C THR A 185 -20.43 3.29 0.87
N ALA A 186 -20.53 2.10 0.28
CA ALA A 186 -20.67 0.86 1.04
C ALA A 186 -19.48 0.61 2.00
N PHE A 187 -18.36 1.31 1.83
CA PHE A 187 -17.29 1.41 2.84
C PHE A 187 -17.84 1.74 4.23
N ASN A 188 -18.76 2.70 4.34
CA ASN A 188 -19.34 3.14 5.61
C ASN A 188 -20.20 2.06 6.28
N ARG A 189 -20.52 0.97 5.57
CA ARG A 189 -21.33 -0.15 6.07
C ARG A 189 -20.50 -1.40 6.40
N GLN A 190 -19.17 -1.33 6.29
CA GLN A 190 -18.28 -2.45 6.58
C GLN A 190 -18.01 -2.64 8.08
N THR A 191 -19.01 -2.41 8.90
CA THR A 191 -18.95 -2.64 10.34
C THR A 191 -19.63 -3.96 10.70
N LEU A 192 -19.23 -4.55 11.82
CA LEU A 192 -19.95 -5.68 12.41
C LEU A 192 -21.40 -5.24 12.70
N THR A 193 -22.36 -6.08 12.33
CA THR A 193 -23.78 -5.78 12.59
C THR A 193 -24.28 -6.68 13.71
N ASN A 194 -24.66 -6.10 14.84
CA ASN A 194 -25.37 -6.80 15.89
C ASN A 194 -26.88 -6.65 15.66
N THR A 195 -27.59 -7.75 15.46
CA THR A 195 -29.05 -7.77 15.34
C THR A 195 -29.74 -8.05 16.68
N GLU A 196 -29.00 -8.23 17.74
CA GLU A 196 -29.46 -8.38 19.12
C GLU A 196 -29.33 -7.08 19.91
N GLY A 197 -29.89 -6.00 19.39
CA GLY A 197 -30.18 -4.84 20.20
C GLY A 197 -31.37 -5.10 21.08
N GLY A 198 -31.12 -5.46 22.34
CA GLY A 198 -32.13 -5.50 23.34
C GLY A 198 -32.56 -4.09 23.74
#